data_388bc45a39c2ee4602d492f1f21bd479
#
_entry.id   388bc45a39c2ee4602d492f1f21bd479
#
_cell.length_a   1.000
_cell.length_b   1.000
_cell.length_c   1.000
_cell.angle_alpha   90.00
_cell.angle_beta   90.00
_cell.angle_gamma   90.00
#
_symmetry.space_group_name_H-M   'P 1'
#
loop_
_entity.id
_entity.type
_entity.pdbx_description
1 polymer ?
#
loop_
_entity_poly.entity_id
_entity_poly.type
_entity_poly.pdbx_seq_one_letter_code
_entity_poly.pdbx_strand_id
1 'polypeptide(L)'
;MSVVINSSFDAEKKIWNLKLGGEIDIYTSNNFKEELQKIYLSEETGDVYIDASDLEYIDSTGLGVLIGALKRLKQKDKDIYIRETKPNVKKIFNLTGLDKLFKSEG
;
A
#
# COMPACT_ATOMS: atom_id res chain seq x y z
N MET A 1 -9.22 18.01 -2.05
CA MET A 1 -8.26 17.04 -2.54
C MET A 1 -8.89 15.69 -2.71
N SER A 2 -8.68 15.09 -3.85
CA SER A 2 -9.23 13.75 -4.08
C SER A 2 -8.16 12.69 -3.82
N VAL A 3 -8.59 11.59 -3.24
CA VAL A 3 -7.75 10.42 -3.03
C VAL A 3 -8.49 9.22 -3.62
N VAL A 4 -7.75 8.32 -4.24
CA VAL A 4 -8.30 7.08 -4.79
C VAL A 4 -7.68 5.94 -4.00
N ILE A 5 -8.52 5.12 -3.39
CA ILE A 5 -8.10 3.96 -2.61
C ILE A 5 -9.10 2.84 -2.90
N ASN A 6 -8.78 1.97 -3.85
CA ASN A 6 -9.68 0.90 -4.28
C ASN A 6 -8.94 -0.43 -4.25
N SER A 7 -9.56 -1.43 -3.66
CA SER A 7 -8.98 -2.77 -3.61
C SER A 7 -9.92 -3.80 -4.22
N SER A 8 -9.35 -4.87 -4.74
CA SER A 8 -10.07 -6.02 -5.24
C SER A 8 -9.21 -7.27 -5.08
N PHE A 9 -9.85 -8.41 -4.88
CA PHE A 9 -9.16 -9.68 -4.76
C PHE A 9 -9.28 -10.45 -6.07
N ASP A 10 -8.14 -10.89 -6.60
CA ASP A 10 -8.08 -11.75 -7.79
C ASP A 10 -8.05 -13.20 -7.30
N ALA A 11 -9.20 -13.87 -7.40
CA ALA A 11 -9.35 -15.24 -6.89
C ALA A 11 -8.53 -16.25 -7.68
N GLU A 12 -8.23 -15.94 -8.93
CA GLU A 12 -7.47 -16.83 -9.80
C GLU A 12 -5.98 -16.83 -9.42
N LYS A 13 -5.42 -15.64 -9.24
CA LYS A 13 -4.02 -15.47 -8.86
C LYS A 13 -3.82 -15.47 -7.35
N LYS A 14 -4.90 -15.33 -6.60
CA LYS A 14 -4.88 -15.22 -5.12
C LYS A 14 -4.02 -14.06 -4.66
N ILE A 15 -4.26 -12.89 -5.24
CA ILE A 15 -3.58 -11.65 -4.86
C ILE A 15 -4.62 -10.54 -4.68
N TRP A 16 -4.24 -9.56 -3.87
CA TRP A 16 -5.00 -8.33 -3.72
C TRP A 16 -4.40 -7.26 -4.61
N ASN A 17 -5.23 -6.54 -5.33
CA ASN A 17 -4.82 -5.36 -6.09
C ASN A 17 -5.36 -4.14 -5.38
N LEU A 18 -4.48 -3.17 -5.11
CA LEU A 18 -4.84 -1.93 -4.43
C LEU A 18 -4.36 -0.76 -5.26
N LYS A 19 -5.29 0.07 -5.72
CA LYS A 19 -4.95 1.28 -6.46
C LYS A 19 -4.90 2.46 -5.50
N LEU A 20 -3.78 3.18 -5.51
CA LEU A 20 -3.61 4.41 -4.74
C LEU A 20 -3.41 5.59 -5.67
N GLY A 21 -4.14 6.67 -5.45
CA GLY A 21 -3.97 7.92 -6.19
C GLY A 21 -4.17 9.10 -5.26
N GLY A 22 -3.59 10.24 -5.66
CA GLY A 22 -3.69 11.47 -4.88
C GLY A 22 -2.66 11.55 -3.77
N GLU A 23 -3.04 12.13 -2.64
CA GLU A 23 -2.13 12.37 -1.53
C GLU A 23 -2.60 11.63 -0.29
N ILE A 24 -1.70 10.86 0.31
CA ILE A 24 -1.98 10.17 1.58
C ILE A 24 -1.30 10.98 2.69
N ASP A 25 -2.10 11.65 3.48
CA ASP A 25 -1.65 12.53 4.57
C ASP A 25 -2.52 12.31 5.81
N ILE A 26 -2.37 13.20 6.78
CA ILE A 26 -3.10 13.08 8.05
C ILE A 26 -4.63 13.08 7.84
N TYR A 27 -5.12 13.70 6.76
CA TYR A 27 -6.55 13.78 6.48
C TYR A 27 -7.11 12.58 5.74
N THR A 28 -6.27 11.88 4.98
CA THR A 28 -6.69 10.74 4.15
C THR A 28 -6.17 9.39 4.65
N SER A 29 -5.26 9.40 5.63
CA SER A 29 -4.64 8.17 6.13
C SER A 29 -5.64 7.19 6.75
N ASN A 30 -6.72 7.71 7.34
CA ASN A 30 -7.76 6.85 7.92
C ASN A 30 -8.47 6.02 6.85
N ASN A 31 -8.79 6.63 5.72
CA ASN A 31 -9.40 5.91 4.61
C ASN A 31 -8.47 4.81 4.08
N PHE A 32 -7.19 5.13 4.00
CA PHE A 32 -6.16 4.18 3.60
C PHE A 32 -6.06 3.02 4.59
N LYS A 33 -6.06 3.34 5.88
CA LYS A 33 -6.00 2.34 6.94
C LYS A 33 -7.20 1.39 6.87
N GLU A 34 -8.40 1.94 6.70
CA GLU A 34 -9.62 1.13 6.61
C GLU A 34 -9.58 0.17 5.42
N GLU A 35 -9.09 0.63 4.29
CA GLU A 35 -8.99 -0.22 3.10
C GLU A 35 -7.98 -1.34 3.30
N LEU A 36 -6.82 -1.04 3.91
CA LEU A 36 -5.84 -2.06 4.22
C LEU A 36 -6.36 -3.06 5.25
N GLN A 37 -7.14 -2.60 6.23
CA GLN A 37 -7.76 -3.49 7.22
C GLN A 37 -8.71 -4.49 6.56
N LYS A 38 -9.48 -4.06 5.57
CA LYS A 38 -10.33 -4.98 4.81
C LYS A 38 -9.51 -6.10 4.20
N ILE A 39 -8.32 -5.77 3.72
CA ILE A 39 -7.44 -6.74 3.08
C ILE A 39 -6.88 -7.74 4.09
N TYR A 40 -6.20 -7.26 5.13
CA TYR A 40 -5.51 -8.19 6.03
C TYR A 40 -6.43 -8.90 7.02
N LEU A 41 -7.67 -8.42 7.19
CA LEU A 41 -8.68 -9.10 8.01
C LEU A 41 -9.57 -10.02 7.18
N SER A 42 -9.44 -10.02 5.86
CA SER A 42 -10.23 -10.86 4.98
C SER A 42 -9.83 -12.32 5.12
N GLU A 43 -10.80 -13.21 4.91
CA GLU A 43 -10.53 -14.65 4.82
C GLU A 43 -9.79 -14.98 3.51
N GLU A 44 -9.92 -14.12 2.51
CA GLU A 44 -9.19 -14.26 1.26
C GLU A 44 -7.79 -13.70 1.44
N THR A 45 -6.80 -14.59 1.56
CA THR A 45 -5.42 -14.19 1.82
C THR A 45 -4.61 -14.19 0.53
N GLY A 46 -3.72 -13.21 0.43
CA GLY A 46 -2.84 -13.09 -0.73
C GLY A 46 -1.87 -11.94 -0.54
N ASP A 47 -0.83 -11.93 -1.37
CA ASP A 47 0.07 -10.78 -1.43
C ASP A 47 -0.70 -9.57 -1.94
N VAL A 48 -0.27 -8.38 -1.53
CA VAL A 48 -0.92 -7.14 -1.92
C VAL A 48 -0.05 -6.42 -2.94
N TYR A 49 -0.62 -6.12 -4.09
CA TYR A 49 0.05 -5.38 -5.15
C TYR A 49 -0.55 -3.99 -5.21
N ILE A 50 0.24 -2.99 -4.85
CA ILE A 50 -0.19 -1.60 -4.83
C ILE A 50 0.24 -0.94 -6.13
N ASP A 51 -0.73 -0.42 -6.88
CA ASP A 51 -0.46 0.41 -8.05
C ASP A 51 -0.38 1.87 -7.57
N ALA A 52 0.83 2.40 -7.56
CA ALA A 52 1.11 3.75 -7.08
C ALA A 52 1.34 4.74 -8.23
N SER A 53 0.92 4.40 -9.45
CA SER A 53 1.16 5.26 -10.62
C SER A 53 0.53 6.64 -10.49
N ASP A 54 -0.59 6.75 -9.77
CA ASP A 54 -1.28 8.02 -9.55
C ASP A 54 -1.08 8.58 -8.15
N LEU A 55 -0.21 7.96 -7.35
CA LEU A 55 0.10 8.45 -6.01
C LEU A 55 1.05 9.63 -6.13
N GLU A 56 0.60 10.81 -5.66
CA GLU A 56 1.35 12.06 -5.77
C GLU A 56 2.26 12.30 -4.56
N TYR A 57 1.80 11.87 -3.38
CA TYR A 57 2.50 12.15 -2.13
C TYR A 57 2.03 11.20 -1.04
N ILE A 58 2.93 10.87 -0.12
CA ILE A 58 2.62 10.13 1.09
C ILE A 58 3.50 10.66 2.21
N ASP A 59 2.90 10.99 3.36
CA ASP A 59 3.65 11.48 4.51
C ASP A 59 3.90 10.37 5.52
N SER A 60 4.49 10.74 6.67
CA SER A 60 4.83 9.76 7.71
C SER A 60 3.61 9.05 8.28
N THR A 61 2.44 9.71 8.31
CA THR A 61 1.21 9.09 8.78
C THR A 61 0.81 7.94 7.85
N GLY A 62 0.83 8.21 6.53
CA GLY A 62 0.52 7.19 5.54
C GLY A 62 1.53 6.07 5.52
N LEU A 63 2.81 6.40 5.67
CA LEU A 63 3.87 5.39 5.73
C LEU A 63 3.68 4.48 6.96
N GLY A 64 3.28 5.06 8.10
CA GLY A 64 2.99 4.27 9.29
C GLY A 64 1.85 3.29 9.09
N VAL A 65 0.79 3.72 8.40
CA VAL A 65 -0.33 2.85 8.06
C VAL A 65 0.14 1.69 7.19
N LEU A 66 0.98 1.99 6.20
CA LEU A 66 1.51 0.98 5.29
C LEU A 66 2.38 -0.04 6.02
N ILE A 67 3.25 0.42 6.91
CA ILE A 67 4.11 -0.45 7.72
C ILE A 67 3.26 -1.34 8.63
N GLY A 68 2.24 -0.77 9.25
CA GLY A 68 1.34 -1.54 10.11
C GLY A 68 0.64 -2.67 9.36
N ALA A 69 0.19 -2.39 8.14
CA ALA A 69 -0.43 -3.40 7.30
C ALA A 69 0.56 -4.49 6.91
N LEU A 70 1.79 -4.11 6.57
CA LEU A 70 2.83 -5.08 6.22
C LEU A 70 3.09 -6.05 7.37
N LYS A 71 3.16 -5.53 8.60
CA LYS A 71 3.38 -6.38 9.78
C LYS A 71 2.27 -7.41 9.94
N ARG A 72 1.02 -7.00 9.69
CA ARG A 72 -0.12 -7.91 9.76
C ARG A 72 -0.08 -8.97 8.66
N LEU A 73 0.28 -8.56 7.45
CA LEU A 73 0.38 -9.48 6.32
C LEU A 73 1.52 -10.47 6.51
N LYS A 74 2.63 -10.05 7.10
CA LYS A 74 3.75 -10.94 7.40
C LYS A 74 3.36 -12.07 8.36
N GLN A 75 2.41 -11.82 9.25
CA GLN A 75 1.90 -12.87 10.14
C GLN A 75 1.20 -13.99 9.36
N LYS A 76 0.80 -13.71 8.13
CA LYS A 76 0.15 -14.67 7.24
C LYS A 76 1.09 -15.10 6.10
N ASP A 77 2.38 -14.80 6.20
CA ASP A 77 3.39 -15.06 5.17
C ASP A 77 3.08 -14.37 3.85
N LYS A 78 2.51 -13.16 3.92
CA LYS A 78 2.19 -12.36 2.75
C LYS A 78 3.00 -11.07 2.75
N ASP A 79 3.18 -10.50 1.56
CA ASP A 79 3.99 -9.31 1.34
C ASP A 79 3.22 -8.22 0.64
N ILE A 80 3.79 -7.01 0.65
CA ILE A 80 3.29 -5.88 -0.12
C ILE A 80 4.30 -5.58 -1.22
N TYR A 81 3.80 -5.51 -2.45
CA TYR A 81 4.56 -5.10 -3.63
C TYR A 81 4.06 -3.73 -4.04
N ILE A 82 4.96 -2.81 -4.32
CA ILE A 82 4.60 -1.46 -4.75
C ILE A 82 5.11 -1.25 -6.17
N ARG A 83 4.22 -0.84 -7.06
CA ARG A 83 4.49 -0.67 -8.49
C ARG A 83 4.34 0.76 -8.91
N GLU A 84 5.14 1.16 -9.90
CA GLU A 84 4.93 2.40 -10.66
C GLU A 84 5.02 3.65 -9.79
N THR A 85 5.87 3.64 -8.76
CA THR A 85 6.03 4.83 -7.92
C THR A 85 6.62 5.99 -8.71
N LYS A 86 6.04 7.18 -8.49
CA LYS A 86 6.60 8.40 -9.05
C LYS A 86 7.94 8.72 -8.39
N PRO A 87 8.84 9.43 -9.07
CA PRO A 87 10.17 9.70 -8.51
C PRO A 87 10.17 10.34 -7.13
N ASN A 88 9.25 11.27 -6.87
CA ASN A 88 9.16 11.92 -5.56
C ASN A 88 8.71 10.96 -4.47
N VAL A 89 7.80 10.05 -4.76
CA VAL A 89 7.34 9.03 -3.81
C VAL A 89 8.45 8.01 -3.58
N LYS A 90 9.11 7.59 -4.63
CA LYS A 90 10.24 6.66 -4.54
C LYS A 90 11.34 7.25 -3.66
N LYS A 91 11.61 8.55 -3.80
CA LYS A 91 12.60 9.23 -2.99
C LYS A 91 12.22 9.20 -1.50
N ILE A 92 10.93 9.38 -1.18
CA ILE A 92 10.46 9.30 0.20
C ILE A 92 10.73 7.91 0.77
N PHE A 93 10.45 6.86 0.03
CA PHE A 93 10.72 5.49 0.46
C PHE A 93 12.21 5.26 0.67
N ASN A 94 13.05 5.75 -0.25
CA ASN A 94 14.50 5.61 -0.15
C ASN A 94 15.07 6.34 1.06
N LEU A 95 14.61 7.57 1.31
CA LEU A 95 15.11 8.39 2.42
C LEU A 95 14.73 7.83 3.78
N THR A 96 13.61 7.14 3.86
CA THR A 96 13.13 6.53 5.11
C THR A 96 13.60 5.09 5.30
N GLY A 97 14.29 4.52 4.30
CA GLY A 97 14.73 3.13 4.34
C GLY A 97 13.62 2.13 4.09
N LEU A 98 12.41 2.59 3.80
CA LEU A 98 11.25 1.71 3.61
C LEU A 98 11.30 0.94 2.29
N ASP A 99 12.11 1.41 1.34
CA ASP A 99 12.34 0.69 0.09
C ASP A 99 12.89 -0.73 0.32
N LYS A 100 13.48 -0.96 1.49
CA LYS A 100 14.02 -2.28 1.86
C LYS A 100 12.98 -3.20 2.48
N LEU A 101 11.86 -2.63 2.95
CA LEU A 101 10.79 -3.39 3.59
C LEU A 101 9.74 -3.88 2.60
N PHE A 102 9.49 -3.12 1.56
CA PHE A 102 8.48 -3.44 0.56
C PHE A 102 9.13 -3.95 -0.70
N LYS A 103 8.50 -4.93 -1.33
CA LYS A 103 8.99 -5.45 -2.59
C LYS A 103 8.59 -4.49 -3.70
N SER A 104 9.45 -4.37 -4.71
CA SER A 104 9.23 -3.44 -5.81
C SER A 104 9.14 -4.22 -7.12
N GLU A 105 8.18 -3.81 -7.95
CA GLU A 105 8.05 -4.32 -9.30
C GLU A 105 8.05 -3.12 -10.26
N GLY A 106 9.09 -2.98 -11.02
CA GLY A 106 9.21 -1.92 -12.00
C GLY A 106 9.89 -0.66 -11.51
#